data_80fb883ae79bf22fcb3584c85afdbf59
#
_entry.id   80fb883ae79bf22fcb3584c85afdbf59
#
_cell.length_a   1.000
_cell.length_b   1.000
_cell.length_c   1.000
_cell.angle_alpha   90.00
_cell.angle_beta   90.00
_cell.angle_gamma   90.00
#
_symmetry.space_group_name_H-M   'P 1'
#
loop_
_entity.id
_entity.type
_entity.pdbx_description
1 polymer ?
#
loop_
_entity_poly.entity_id
_entity_poly.type
_entity_poly.pdbx_seq_one_letter_code
_entity_poly.pdbx_strand_id
1 'polypeptide(L)'
;DRYRRLDHYDLAEHVLPFLQRLPEARFESVELTETKMYIKVVTPRVEYEIAPGDVVQAGIVITNSEVGHGMLSVQPLVYRLVCRNGLLVADRTLRKTHVGRALGQAEEDRAVEVFQDDTLRADDHALFLKVRDVVQSAVSEATFMLAAQRLQKTLKIPLVGDPVYGKPSP
;
A
#
# COMPACT_ATOMS: atom_id res chain seq x y z
N ASP A 1 17.14 -14.95 -18.33
CA ASP A 1 15.74 -14.48 -18.41
C ASP A 1 15.11 -14.49 -17.04
N ARG A 2 15.19 -13.35 -16.29
CA ARG A 2 14.93 -13.40 -14.83
C ARG A 2 14.11 -12.24 -14.33
N TYR A 3 13.01 -12.09 -14.98
CA TYR A 3 11.85 -11.44 -14.41
C TYR A 3 11.11 -12.51 -13.61
N ARG A 4 11.28 -12.56 -12.30
CA ARG A 4 10.40 -13.35 -11.46
C ARG A 4 9.12 -12.56 -11.25
N ARG A 5 8.13 -12.98 -11.96
CA ARG A 5 6.78 -12.47 -11.89
C ARG A 5 6.21 -12.87 -10.53
N LEU A 6 5.79 -11.92 -9.74
CA LEU A 6 4.98 -12.20 -8.58
C LEU A 6 3.53 -12.23 -9.05
N ASP A 7 3.00 -13.42 -9.24
CA ASP A 7 1.63 -13.62 -9.71
C ASP A 7 0.64 -13.11 -8.66
N HIS A 8 -0.50 -12.60 -9.11
CA HIS A 8 -1.57 -12.14 -8.23
C HIS A 8 -2.07 -13.25 -7.32
N TYR A 9 -2.11 -14.50 -7.83
CA TYR A 9 -2.53 -15.67 -7.07
C TYR A 9 -1.58 -15.93 -5.89
N ASP A 10 -0.28 -16.02 -6.14
CA ASP A 10 0.73 -16.29 -5.12
C ASP A 10 0.71 -15.20 -4.04
N LEU A 11 0.59 -13.92 -4.47
CA LEU A 11 0.50 -12.82 -3.53
C LEU A 11 -0.78 -12.90 -2.69
N ALA A 12 -1.92 -13.17 -3.32
CA ALA A 12 -3.20 -13.29 -2.62
C ALA A 12 -3.19 -14.45 -1.62
N GLU A 13 -2.69 -15.63 -2.01
CA GLU A 13 -2.59 -16.81 -1.15
C GLU A 13 -1.79 -16.52 0.14
N HIS A 14 -0.71 -15.76 0.03
CA HIS A 14 0.13 -15.43 1.18
C HIS A 14 -0.41 -14.26 2.01
N VAL A 15 -1.08 -13.29 1.40
CA VAL A 15 -1.52 -12.06 2.06
C VAL A 15 -2.90 -12.17 2.67
N LEU A 16 -3.85 -12.86 2.03
CA LEU A 16 -5.23 -12.98 2.52
C LEU A 16 -5.30 -13.54 3.94
N PRO A 17 -4.53 -14.57 4.34
CA PRO A 17 -4.57 -15.07 5.70
C PRO A 17 -4.16 -14.02 6.75
N PHE A 18 -3.27 -13.08 6.40
CA PHE A 18 -2.90 -11.99 7.31
C PHE A 18 -4.01 -10.96 7.41
N LEU A 19 -4.64 -10.61 6.29
CA LEU A 19 -5.75 -9.66 6.27
C LEU A 19 -6.98 -10.19 7.02
N GLN A 20 -7.28 -11.48 6.90
CA GLN A 20 -8.40 -12.13 7.61
C GLN A 20 -8.20 -12.19 9.13
N ARG A 21 -6.96 -12.16 9.60
CA ARG A 21 -6.64 -12.12 11.04
C ARG A 21 -6.72 -10.73 11.65
N LEU A 22 -6.87 -9.70 10.83
CA LEU A 22 -7.06 -8.34 11.33
C LEU A 22 -8.42 -8.25 12.03
N PRO A 23 -8.49 -7.67 13.24
CA PRO A 23 -9.74 -7.57 13.99
C PRO A 23 -10.79 -6.79 13.20
N GLU A 24 -11.97 -7.40 13.01
CA GLU A 24 -13.10 -6.78 12.31
C GLU A 24 -12.75 -6.26 10.90
N ALA A 25 -11.78 -6.90 10.23
CA ALA A 25 -11.35 -6.50 8.89
C ALA A 25 -12.51 -6.52 7.90
N ARG A 26 -12.63 -5.44 7.14
CA ARG A 26 -13.63 -5.27 6.10
C ARG A 26 -12.95 -4.94 4.78
N PHE A 27 -13.25 -5.72 3.75
CA PHE A 27 -12.80 -5.45 2.39
C PHE A 27 -13.69 -4.34 1.79
N GLU A 28 -13.12 -3.16 1.61
CA GLU A 28 -13.81 -2.00 1.03
C GLU A 28 -13.78 -2.00 -0.50
N SER A 29 -12.70 -2.54 -1.08
CA SER A 29 -12.55 -2.68 -2.52
C SER A 29 -11.61 -3.83 -2.83
N VAL A 30 -12.00 -4.65 -3.79
CA VAL A 30 -11.15 -5.69 -4.39
C VAL A 30 -11.34 -5.61 -5.90
N GLU A 31 -10.28 -5.27 -6.60
CA GLU A 31 -10.26 -5.18 -8.05
C GLU A 31 -9.15 -6.08 -8.57
N LEU A 32 -9.50 -6.98 -9.47
CA LEU A 32 -8.58 -7.88 -10.12
C LEU A 32 -8.81 -7.83 -11.62
N THR A 33 -7.75 -7.51 -12.35
CA THR A 33 -7.71 -7.56 -13.81
C THR A 33 -6.59 -8.50 -14.24
N GLU A 34 -6.45 -8.76 -15.52
CA GLU A 34 -5.37 -9.59 -16.07
C GLU A 34 -3.96 -9.03 -15.74
N THR A 35 -3.85 -7.76 -15.46
CA THR A 35 -2.56 -7.08 -15.29
C THR A 35 -2.36 -6.43 -13.94
N LYS A 36 -3.44 -6.19 -13.18
CA LYS A 36 -3.40 -5.42 -11.93
C LYS A 36 -4.30 -6.04 -10.87
N MET A 37 -3.81 -5.99 -9.63
CA MET A 37 -4.58 -6.30 -8.43
C MET A 37 -4.58 -5.08 -7.52
N TYR A 38 -5.74 -4.78 -6.94
CA TYR A 38 -5.95 -3.76 -5.93
C TYR A 38 -6.81 -4.32 -4.82
N ILE A 39 -6.34 -4.25 -3.59
CA ILE A 39 -7.08 -4.67 -2.40
C ILE A 39 -7.05 -3.53 -1.39
N LYS A 40 -8.22 -3.11 -0.91
CA LYS A 40 -8.37 -2.15 0.18
C LYS A 40 -9.13 -2.79 1.33
N VAL A 41 -8.48 -2.83 2.49
CA VAL A 41 -9.03 -3.37 3.73
C VAL A 41 -9.01 -2.30 4.79
N VAL A 42 -10.08 -2.23 5.59
CA VAL A 42 -10.23 -1.30 6.70
C VAL A 42 -10.56 -2.10 7.96
N THR A 43 -10.03 -1.66 9.11
CA THR A 43 -10.39 -2.21 10.42
C THR A 43 -11.07 -1.13 11.27
N PRO A 44 -12.39 -1.25 11.50
CA PRO A 44 -13.13 -0.30 12.33
C PRO A 44 -12.69 -0.26 13.80
N ARG A 45 -12.03 -1.31 14.27
CA ARG A 45 -11.55 -1.38 15.65
C ARG A 45 -10.51 -0.31 16.00
N VAL A 46 -9.80 0.20 14.99
CA VAL A 46 -8.79 1.26 15.17
C VAL A 46 -9.31 2.51 14.47
N GLU A 47 -9.92 3.40 15.24
CA GLU A 47 -10.53 4.62 14.73
C GLU A 47 -10.18 5.84 15.56
N TYR A 48 -10.31 7.02 14.97
CA TYR A 48 -10.08 8.30 15.63
C TYR A 48 -10.96 9.39 15.00
N GLU A 49 -11.56 10.23 15.85
CA GLU A 49 -12.34 11.39 15.41
C GLU A 49 -11.40 12.60 15.22
N ILE A 50 -11.20 13.01 13.96
CA ILE A 50 -10.32 14.13 13.62
C ILE A 50 -11.00 15.50 13.72
N ALA A 51 -12.33 15.52 13.61
CA ALA A 51 -13.21 16.67 13.85
C ALA A 51 -14.60 16.13 14.22
N PRO A 52 -15.49 16.94 14.82
CA PRO A 52 -16.83 16.50 15.20
C PRO A 52 -17.58 15.83 14.04
N GLY A 53 -17.91 14.54 14.19
CA GLY A 53 -18.57 13.72 13.17
C GLY A 53 -17.66 13.24 12.03
N ASP A 54 -16.37 13.54 12.06
CA ASP A 54 -15.42 13.14 11.01
C ASP A 54 -14.47 12.08 11.56
N VAL A 55 -14.88 10.82 11.41
CA VAL A 55 -14.14 9.65 11.89
C VAL A 55 -13.26 9.09 10.79
N VAL A 56 -12.04 8.73 11.15
CA VAL A 56 -11.10 7.98 10.32
C VAL A 56 -10.80 6.63 10.94
N GLN A 57 -10.57 5.63 10.10
CA GLN A 57 -10.27 4.26 10.49
C GLN A 57 -8.94 3.80 9.90
N ALA A 58 -8.26 2.90 10.60
CA ALA A 58 -7.05 2.29 10.08
C ALA A 58 -7.37 1.33 8.94
N GLY A 59 -6.48 1.26 7.96
CA GLY A 59 -6.60 0.34 6.86
C GLY A 59 -5.28 0.07 6.16
N ILE A 60 -5.37 -0.67 5.08
CA ILE A 60 -4.24 -1.01 4.23
C ILE A 60 -4.68 -1.09 2.77
N VAL A 61 -3.81 -0.65 1.89
CA VAL A 61 -3.94 -0.80 0.44
C VAL A 61 -2.80 -1.67 -0.06
N ILE A 62 -3.14 -2.69 -0.83
CA ILE A 62 -2.20 -3.57 -1.52
C ILE A 62 -2.45 -3.46 -3.01
N THR A 63 -1.40 -3.18 -3.76
CA THR A 63 -1.43 -3.15 -5.22
C THR A 63 -0.34 -4.01 -5.79
N ASN A 64 -0.62 -4.71 -6.88
CA ASN A 64 0.36 -5.48 -7.63
C ASN A 64 0.11 -5.33 -9.14
N SER A 65 1.17 -5.46 -9.93
CA SER A 65 1.08 -5.49 -11.39
C SER A 65 1.93 -6.61 -11.94
N GLU A 66 1.35 -7.45 -12.80
CA GLU A 66 2.05 -8.58 -13.41
C GLU A 66 2.82 -8.23 -14.69
N VAL A 67 2.57 -7.07 -15.28
CA VAL A 67 3.09 -6.70 -16.61
C VAL A 67 4.35 -5.83 -16.58
N GLY A 68 5.08 -5.78 -15.48
CA GLY A 68 6.34 -5.05 -15.40
C GLY A 68 6.25 -3.52 -15.40
N HIS A 69 5.08 -2.95 -15.61
CA HIS A 69 4.83 -1.50 -15.56
C HIS A 69 4.33 -1.00 -14.21
N GLY A 70 4.37 -1.84 -13.19
CA GLY A 70 3.96 -1.52 -11.85
C GLY A 70 4.84 -2.21 -10.82
N MET A 71 4.60 -1.90 -9.57
CA MET A 71 5.32 -2.48 -8.44
C MET A 71 4.33 -3.12 -7.46
N LEU A 72 4.77 -4.14 -6.74
CA LEU A 72 4.11 -4.50 -5.50
C LEU A 72 4.21 -3.33 -4.54
N SER A 73 3.08 -2.87 -4.05
CA SER A 73 3.01 -1.84 -3.03
C SER A 73 2.06 -2.25 -1.92
N VAL A 74 2.51 -2.14 -0.69
CA VAL A 74 1.71 -2.38 0.52
C VAL A 74 1.81 -1.12 1.37
N GLN A 75 0.69 -0.42 1.57
CA GLN A 75 0.66 0.90 2.17
C GLN A 75 -0.39 0.99 3.27
N PRO A 76 -0.02 1.46 4.48
CA PRO A 76 -1.00 1.87 5.48
C PRO A 76 -1.92 2.97 4.95
N LEU A 77 -3.18 2.88 5.34
CA LEU A 77 -4.25 3.79 4.93
C LEU A 77 -4.91 4.39 6.17
N VAL A 78 -5.13 5.69 6.16
CA VAL A 78 -6.08 6.36 7.05
C VAL A 78 -7.36 6.59 6.24
N TYR A 79 -8.36 5.78 6.49
CA TYR A 79 -9.63 5.78 5.74
C TYR A 79 -10.63 6.72 6.40
N ARG A 80 -11.13 7.70 5.65
CA ARG A 80 -12.07 8.71 6.15
C ARG A 80 -13.49 8.33 5.77
N LEU A 81 -14.35 8.14 6.76
CA LEU A 81 -15.71 7.65 6.57
C LEU A 81 -16.61 8.63 5.82
N VAL A 82 -16.48 9.92 6.10
CA VAL A 82 -17.34 10.98 5.53
C VAL A 82 -17.28 11.03 4.00
N CYS A 83 -16.10 10.86 3.42
CA CYS A 83 -15.92 10.91 1.96
C CYS A 83 -15.58 9.54 1.35
N ARG A 84 -15.53 8.47 2.14
CA ARG A 84 -15.10 7.12 1.72
C ARG A 84 -13.78 7.11 0.96
N ASN A 85 -12.94 8.07 1.27
CA ASN A 85 -11.61 8.22 0.71
C ASN A 85 -10.56 7.99 1.78
N GLY A 86 -9.29 7.96 1.43
CA GLY A 86 -8.24 7.70 2.40
C GLY A 86 -6.92 8.36 2.04
N LEU A 87 -6.13 8.64 3.08
CA LEU A 87 -4.76 9.11 2.97
C LEU A 87 -3.82 7.93 3.11
N LEU A 88 -2.99 7.69 2.09
CA LEU A 88 -1.91 6.70 2.15
C LEU A 88 -0.76 7.23 2.99
N VAL A 89 -0.27 6.42 3.92
CA VAL A 89 0.84 6.79 4.80
C VAL A 89 2.16 6.38 4.14
N ALA A 90 2.84 7.33 3.54
CA ALA A 90 4.05 7.09 2.74
C ALA A 90 5.24 6.57 3.58
N ASP A 91 5.36 6.99 4.83
CA ASP A 91 6.53 6.70 5.68
C ASP A 91 6.70 5.20 6.02
N ARG A 92 5.67 4.38 5.81
CA ARG A 92 5.67 2.94 6.12
C ARG A 92 5.25 2.07 4.95
N THR A 93 5.50 2.53 3.77
CA THR A 93 5.17 1.83 2.53
C THR A 93 6.23 0.80 2.18
N LEU A 94 5.84 -0.45 1.99
CA LEU A 94 6.65 -1.44 1.30
C LEU A 94 6.42 -1.28 -0.20
N ARG A 95 7.50 -1.03 -0.94
CA ARG A 95 7.49 -1.01 -2.40
C ARG A 95 8.57 -1.95 -2.92
N LYS A 96 8.18 -2.87 -3.78
CA LYS A 96 9.13 -3.72 -4.53
C LYS A 96 8.82 -3.58 -6.01
N THR A 97 9.75 -3.01 -6.73
CA THR A 97 9.68 -2.92 -8.20
C THR A 97 9.93 -4.30 -8.77
N HIS A 98 9.07 -4.73 -9.67
CA HIS A 98 9.40 -5.87 -10.52
C HIS A 98 10.53 -5.44 -11.43
N VAL A 99 11.74 -5.90 -11.16
CA VAL A 99 12.90 -5.58 -12.00
C VAL A 99 12.74 -6.35 -13.30
N GLY A 100 12.00 -5.75 -14.22
CA GLY A 100 12.02 -6.14 -15.61
C GLY A 100 13.26 -5.56 -16.28
N ARG A 101 13.72 -6.21 -17.31
CA ARG A 101 14.83 -5.79 -18.17
C ARG A 101 14.64 -4.34 -18.58
N ALA A 102 15.55 -3.44 -18.18
CA ALA A 102 15.63 -2.12 -18.80
C ALA A 102 15.97 -2.32 -20.29
N LEU A 103 15.00 -2.04 -21.15
CA LEU A 103 15.22 -1.98 -22.59
C LEU A 103 16.22 -0.84 -22.85
N GLY A 104 17.48 -1.18 -23.12
CA GLY A 104 18.47 -0.17 -23.55
C GLY A 104 19.86 -0.22 -22.92
N GLN A 105 20.17 -1.15 -22.01
CA GLN A 105 21.55 -1.35 -21.60
C GLN A 105 22.23 -2.44 -22.45
N ALA A 106 23.41 -2.09 -22.94
CA ALA A 106 24.23 -2.94 -23.82
C ALA A 106 24.48 -4.34 -23.23
N GLU A 107 24.55 -5.33 -24.11
CA GLU A 107 24.62 -6.76 -23.77
C GLU A 107 25.91 -7.19 -23.04
N GLU A 108 26.88 -6.28 -22.88
CA GLU A 108 28.24 -6.65 -22.47
C GLU A 108 28.48 -6.73 -20.95
N ASP A 109 27.59 -6.18 -20.09
CA ASP A 109 27.81 -6.16 -18.62
C ASP A 109 26.84 -7.04 -17.82
N ARG A 110 26.37 -8.13 -18.39
CA ARG A 110 25.47 -9.06 -17.69
C ARG A 110 26.25 -10.13 -16.96
N ALA A 111 26.60 -9.87 -15.72
CA ALA A 111 26.76 -10.94 -14.77
C ALA A 111 25.43 -11.71 -14.69
N VAL A 112 25.42 -12.93 -15.21
CA VAL A 112 24.28 -13.85 -15.10
C VAL A 112 24.27 -14.33 -13.66
N GLU A 113 23.50 -13.65 -12.78
CA GLU A 113 23.23 -14.14 -11.45
C GLU A 113 22.45 -15.44 -11.53
N VAL A 114 23.12 -16.55 -11.29
CA VAL A 114 22.53 -17.89 -11.27
C VAL A 114 22.14 -18.20 -9.83
N PHE A 115 20.91 -17.81 -9.42
CA PHE A 115 20.38 -18.26 -8.13
C PHE A 115 19.79 -19.67 -8.28
N GLN A 116 19.98 -20.49 -7.27
CA GLN A 116 19.32 -21.77 -7.11
C GLN A 116 17.83 -21.56 -6.73
N ASP A 117 16.97 -22.53 -7.00
CA ASP A 117 15.53 -22.44 -6.71
C ASP A 117 15.22 -22.23 -5.22
N ASP A 118 16.04 -22.79 -4.34
CA ASP A 118 15.90 -22.60 -2.89
C ASP A 118 16.21 -21.17 -2.46
N THR A 119 17.21 -20.52 -3.07
CA THR A 119 17.52 -19.10 -2.84
C THR A 119 16.37 -18.21 -3.30
N LEU A 120 15.77 -18.51 -4.45
CA LEU A 120 14.64 -17.76 -4.97
C LEU A 120 13.39 -17.91 -4.08
N ARG A 121 13.12 -19.11 -3.57
CA ARG A 121 12.04 -19.35 -2.59
C ARG A 121 12.27 -18.63 -1.27
N ALA A 122 13.52 -18.57 -0.81
CA ALA A 122 13.88 -17.84 0.42
C ALA A 122 13.65 -16.33 0.25
N ASP A 123 13.96 -15.74 -0.92
CA ASP A 123 13.69 -14.32 -1.21
C ASP A 123 12.19 -14.01 -1.24
N ASP A 124 11.38 -14.89 -1.86
CA ASP A 124 9.93 -14.75 -1.83
C ASP A 124 9.37 -14.84 -0.41
N HIS A 125 9.85 -15.81 0.36
CA HIS A 125 9.43 -15.96 1.76
C HIS A 125 9.77 -14.71 2.57
N ALA A 126 10.97 -14.16 2.40
CA ALA A 126 11.38 -12.91 3.04
C ALA A 126 10.50 -11.71 2.61
N LEU A 127 10.07 -11.66 1.34
CA LEU A 127 9.14 -10.66 0.87
C LEU A 127 7.78 -10.76 1.57
N PHE A 128 7.22 -11.96 1.67
CA PHE A 128 5.92 -12.17 2.33
C PHE A 128 5.98 -11.87 3.83
N LEU A 129 7.10 -12.15 4.50
CA LEU A 129 7.31 -11.72 5.88
C LEU A 129 7.31 -10.19 6.01
N LYS A 130 7.94 -9.46 5.09
CA LYS A 130 7.91 -7.99 5.06
C LYS A 130 6.49 -7.46 4.81
N VAL A 131 5.73 -8.09 3.91
CA VAL A 131 4.31 -7.75 3.69
C VAL A 131 3.52 -7.92 4.98
N ARG A 132 3.66 -9.06 5.67
CA ARG A 132 3.04 -9.31 6.97
C ARG A 132 3.36 -8.20 7.99
N ASP A 133 4.63 -7.84 8.10
CA ASP A 133 5.08 -6.84 9.08
C ASP A 133 4.49 -5.46 8.79
N VAL A 134 4.36 -5.09 7.51
CA VAL A 134 3.68 -3.83 7.11
C VAL A 134 2.19 -3.90 7.40
N VAL A 135 1.52 -5.03 7.12
CA VAL A 135 0.10 -5.25 7.46
C VAL A 135 -0.12 -5.08 8.96
N GLN A 136 0.70 -5.72 9.79
CA GLN A 136 0.61 -5.60 11.25
C GLN A 136 0.87 -4.17 11.74
N SER A 137 1.86 -3.50 11.15
CA SER A 137 2.17 -2.10 11.48
C SER A 137 1.06 -1.13 11.09
N ALA A 138 0.36 -1.40 9.97
CA ALA A 138 -0.71 -0.55 9.46
C ALA A 138 -1.91 -0.46 10.42
N VAL A 139 -2.20 -1.54 11.13
CA VAL A 139 -3.28 -1.63 12.11
C VAL A 139 -2.82 -1.41 13.55
N SER A 140 -1.55 -1.10 13.75
CA SER A 140 -1.04 -0.70 15.06
C SER A 140 -1.64 0.64 15.45
N GLU A 141 -2.28 0.68 16.61
CA GLU A 141 -2.91 1.90 17.16
C GLU A 141 -1.92 3.07 17.22
N ALA A 142 -0.70 2.83 17.67
CA ALA A 142 0.33 3.86 17.75
C ALA A 142 0.69 4.46 16.37
N THR A 143 0.81 3.62 15.35
CA THR A 143 1.11 4.08 13.97
C THR A 143 -0.06 4.86 13.39
N PHE A 144 -1.27 4.35 13.56
CA PHE A 144 -2.49 4.99 13.09
C PHE A 144 -2.71 6.35 13.76
N MET A 145 -2.59 6.43 15.09
CA MET A 145 -2.77 7.66 15.84
C MET A 145 -1.83 8.78 15.39
N LEU A 146 -0.57 8.45 15.10
CA LEU A 146 0.37 9.44 14.55
C LEU A 146 -0.09 9.98 13.18
N ALA A 147 -0.58 9.12 12.31
CA ALA A 147 -1.07 9.53 11.00
C ALA A 147 -2.39 10.33 11.09
N ALA A 148 -3.34 9.89 11.93
CA ALA A 148 -4.60 10.58 12.18
C ALA A 148 -4.39 11.98 12.78
N GLN A 149 -3.47 12.12 13.74
CA GLN A 149 -3.11 13.41 14.32
C GLN A 149 -2.44 14.37 13.31
N ARG A 150 -1.61 13.83 12.41
CA ARG A 150 -1.07 14.64 11.29
C ARG A 150 -2.19 15.16 10.41
N LEU A 151 -3.13 14.29 10.03
CA LEU A 151 -4.30 14.67 9.24
C LEU A 151 -5.14 15.74 9.97
N GLN A 152 -5.40 15.56 11.26
CA GLN A 152 -6.13 16.54 12.07
C GLN A 152 -5.44 17.93 12.10
N LYS A 153 -4.10 17.95 12.17
CA LYS A 153 -3.34 19.20 12.12
C LYS A 153 -3.49 19.91 10.76
N THR A 154 -3.50 19.16 9.65
CA THR A 154 -3.68 19.74 8.31
C THR A 154 -5.05 20.37 8.12
N LEU A 155 -6.10 19.83 8.75
CA LEU A 155 -7.45 20.42 8.70
C LEU A 155 -7.54 21.80 9.36
N LYS A 156 -6.63 22.11 10.27
CA LYS A 156 -6.56 23.41 10.97
C LYS A 156 -5.74 24.46 10.22
N ILE A 157 -5.07 24.09 9.14
CA ILE A 157 -4.29 25.04 8.33
C ILE A 157 -5.26 25.80 7.43
N PRO A 158 -5.40 27.12 7.56
CA PRO A 158 -6.22 27.90 6.65
C PRO A 158 -5.66 27.74 5.22
N LEU A 159 -6.53 27.44 4.26
CA LEU A 159 -6.16 27.50 2.86
C LEU A 159 -5.86 28.95 2.52
N VAL A 160 -4.60 29.32 2.52
CA VAL A 160 -4.15 30.57 1.92
C VAL A 160 -4.44 30.42 0.44
N GLY A 161 -5.27 31.31 -0.11
CA GLY A 161 -5.83 31.20 -1.46
C GLY A 161 -4.79 30.80 -2.48
N ASP A 162 -5.13 29.79 -3.26
CA ASP A 162 -4.27 29.30 -4.33
C ASP A 162 -4.02 30.42 -5.33
N PRO A 163 -2.76 30.87 -5.53
CA PRO A 163 -2.44 31.95 -6.48
C PRO A 163 -2.80 31.61 -7.93
N VAL A 164 -3.13 30.33 -8.23
CA VAL A 164 -3.48 29.88 -9.59
C VAL A 164 -4.97 30.04 -9.88
N TYR A 165 -5.86 29.99 -8.88
CA TYR A 165 -7.31 30.01 -9.10
C TYR A 165 -8.02 31.34 -8.77
N GLY A 166 -7.29 32.40 -8.55
CA GLY A 166 -7.89 33.73 -8.41
C GLY A 166 -8.74 33.91 -7.14
N LYS A 167 -8.92 35.13 -6.74
CA LYS A 167 -9.67 35.55 -5.57
C LYS A 167 -11.09 34.93 -5.56
N PRO A 168 -11.59 34.52 -4.38
CA PRO A 168 -13.02 34.25 -4.26
C PRO A 168 -13.79 35.49 -4.68
N SER A 169 -14.74 35.32 -5.57
CA SER A 169 -15.68 36.38 -5.96
C SER A 169 -16.43 36.88 -4.72
N PRO A 170 -16.72 38.19 -4.62
CA PRO A 170 -17.39 38.79 -3.48
C PRO A 170 -18.79 38.25 -3.28
#